data_4bf5af7133cd193d093af8889e53753e
#
_entry.id   4bf5af7133cd193d093af8889e53753e
#
_cell.length_a   1.000
_cell.length_b   1.000
_cell.length_c   1.000
_cell.angle_alpha   90.00
_cell.angle_beta   90.00
_cell.angle_gamma   90.00
#
_symmetry.space_group_name_H-M   'P 1'
#
loop_
_entity.id
_entity.type
_entity.pdbx_description
1 polymer ?
#
loop_
_entity_poly.entity_id
_entity_poly.type
_entity_poly.pdbx_seq_one_letter_code
_entity_poly.pdbx_strand_id
1 'polypeptide(L)'
;VNFGNRYNGNVSFTAAGPANIFIAYLDTLHCTGNVNISRTAAGQTSAFNAGAIINGNFTYTNNTAGETGFGNLLYKTSIGGTINITANFTSPNNFGIHRLVNQTNGGSITVTNSRGFSVQNDTLLLTAMNITGYRGGQYGYFYNNDITGNVNIDNDVSYSGGYYTYLRSNIINGNTSIANNGSNVLFDADQAGTGNKYLGNVT
;
A
#
# COMPACT_ATOMS: atom_id res chain seq x y z
N VAL A 1 12.14 24.74 -11.89
CA VAL A 1 12.05 24.77 -10.42
C VAL A 1 10.60 24.47 -10.09
N ASN A 2 10.33 23.26 -9.63
CA ASN A 2 8.98 22.89 -9.20
C ASN A 2 8.74 23.51 -7.83
N PHE A 3 7.78 24.39 -7.74
CA PHE A 3 7.31 24.94 -6.48
C PHE A 3 6.20 24.04 -5.91
N GLY A 4 6.57 22.85 -5.46
CA GLY A 4 5.64 21.98 -4.75
C GLY A 4 5.19 22.66 -3.43
N ASN A 5 4.02 22.26 -2.92
CA ASN A 5 3.53 22.72 -1.64
C ASN A 5 4.50 22.34 -0.51
N ARG A 6 4.89 23.32 0.30
CA ARG A 6 5.78 23.11 1.45
C ARG A 6 5.04 23.40 2.75
N TYR A 7 5.13 22.47 3.67
CA TYR A 7 4.55 22.58 5.01
C TYR A 7 5.65 22.44 6.06
N ASN A 8 5.82 23.45 6.88
CA ASN A 8 6.77 23.45 8.00
C ASN A 8 6.04 23.00 9.28
N GLY A 9 5.85 21.70 9.43
CA GLY A 9 5.13 21.13 10.56
C GLY A 9 4.26 19.96 10.15
N ASN A 10 3.34 19.58 11.02
CA ASN A 10 2.43 18.46 10.78
C ASN A 10 1.27 18.89 9.87
N VAL A 11 0.81 17.97 9.05
CA VAL A 11 -0.32 18.15 8.15
C VAL A 11 -1.35 17.06 8.38
N SER A 12 -2.62 17.44 8.47
CA SER A 12 -3.72 16.48 8.57
C SER A 12 -4.79 16.79 7.53
N PHE A 13 -5.22 15.72 6.85
CA PHE A 13 -6.33 15.76 5.91
C PHE A 13 -7.44 14.83 6.40
N THR A 14 -8.64 15.34 6.49
CA THR A 14 -9.82 14.55 6.89
C THR A 14 -10.89 14.66 5.83
N ALA A 15 -11.34 13.52 5.32
CA ALA A 15 -12.50 13.41 4.43
C ALA A 15 -13.69 12.85 5.20
N ALA A 16 -14.57 13.69 5.65
CA ALA A 16 -15.82 13.33 6.32
C ALA A 16 -17.02 13.23 5.35
N GLY A 17 -16.87 13.70 4.13
CA GLY A 17 -17.90 13.64 3.09
C GLY A 17 -17.53 12.65 1.95
N PRO A 18 -18.47 12.35 1.05
CA PRO A 18 -18.28 11.41 -0.04
C PRO A 18 -17.38 11.94 -1.18
N ALA A 19 -16.73 13.07 -0.99
CA ALA A 19 -15.84 13.67 -1.98
C ALA A 19 -14.51 12.90 -2.12
N ASN A 20 -13.92 12.94 -3.31
CA ASN A 20 -12.59 12.43 -3.54
C ASN A 20 -11.54 13.37 -2.92
N ILE A 21 -10.48 12.80 -2.38
CA ILE A 21 -9.30 13.53 -1.94
C ILE A 21 -8.19 13.31 -2.94
N PHE A 22 -7.65 14.40 -3.48
CA PHE A 22 -6.43 14.42 -4.27
C PHE A 22 -5.43 15.34 -3.60
N ILE A 23 -4.32 14.78 -3.14
CA ILE A 23 -3.24 15.52 -2.48
C ILE A 23 -2.02 15.46 -3.38
N ALA A 24 -1.32 16.58 -3.56
CA ALA A 24 -0.14 16.65 -4.43
C ALA A 24 -0.37 15.98 -5.80
N TYR A 25 -1.48 16.30 -6.43
CA TYR A 25 -1.88 15.66 -7.68
C TYR A 25 -1.02 16.08 -8.86
N LEU A 26 -0.62 17.35 -8.93
CA LEU A 26 0.19 17.93 -10.00
C LEU A 26 1.62 18.28 -9.58
N ASP A 27 1.84 18.51 -8.29
CA ASP A 27 3.12 18.94 -7.73
C ASP A 27 3.51 18.11 -6.51
N THR A 28 4.82 17.99 -6.26
CA THR A 28 5.36 17.28 -5.11
C THR A 28 5.02 17.97 -3.80
N LEU A 29 4.58 17.21 -2.80
CA LEU A 29 4.42 17.67 -1.43
C LEU A 29 5.77 17.61 -0.69
N HIS A 30 6.13 18.66 0.01
CA HIS A 30 7.24 18.67 0.99
C HIS A 30 6.69 18.96 2.38
N CYS A 31 6.84 18.03 3.32
CA CYS A 31 6.42 18.18 4.71
C CYS A 31 7.58 17.89 5.66
N THR A 32 7.89 18.84 6.54
CA THR A 32 8.97 18.66 7.53
C THR A 32 8.50 17.87 8.77
N GLY A 33 7.21 17.79 9.02
CA GLY A 33 6.60 17.04 10.11
C GLY A 33 5.89 15.77 9.64
N ASN A 34 4.89 15.37 10.40
CA ASN A 34 4.07 14.19 10.11
C ASN A 34 2.95 14.52 9.12
N VAL A 35 2.54 13.53 8.35
CA VAL A 35 1.34 13.62 7.51
C VAL A 35 0.34 12.57 7.95
N ASN A 36 -0.88 13.02 8.27
CA ASN A 36 -2.00 12.16 8.64
C ASN A 36 -3.13 12.34 7.65
N ILE A 37 -3.66 11.23 7.13
CA ILE A 37 -4.83 11.21 6.25
C ILE A 37 -5.86 10.29 6.88
N SER A 38 -7.07 10.81 7.09
CA SER A 38 -8.19 10.05 7.63
C SER A 38 -9.40 10.16 6.72
N ARG A 39 -9.98 9.04 6.36
CA ARG A 39 -11.23 8.97 5.61
C ARG A 39 -12.29 8.25 6.44
N THR A 40 -13.42 8.93 6.63
CA THR A 40 -14.57 8.40 7.38
C THR A 40 -15.84 8.30 6.55
N ALA A 41 -15.79 8.67 5.26
CA ALA A 41 -16.89 8.54 4.32
C ALA A 41 -16.41 7.93 3.00
N ALA A 42 -17.34 7.39 2.21
CA ALA A 42 -17.07 6.85 0.89
C ALA A 42 -16.42 7.92 -0.03
N GLY A 43 -15.67 7.47 -1.02
CA GLY A 43 -14.96 8.30 -1.98
C GLY A 43 -13.52 7.85 -2.18
N GLN A 44 -12.86 8.41 -3.17
CA GLN A 44 -11.51 8.03 -3.56
C GLN A 44 -10.45 8.85 -2.81
N THR A 45 -9.36 8.21 -2.41
CA THR A 45 -8.15 8.91 -1.96
C THR A 45 -7.01 8.59 -2.90
N SER A 46 -6.48 9.59 -3.57
CA SER A 46 -5.21 9.53 -4.29
C SER A 46 -4.27 10.53 -3.64
N ALA A 47 -3.42 10.05 -2.74
CA ALA A 47 -2.43 10.87 -2.11
C ALA A 47 -1.14 10.84 -2.94
N PHE A 48 -0.52 12.00 -3.11
CA PHE A 48 0.83 12.15 -3.67
C PHE A 48 1.04 11.55 -5.07
N ASN A 49 0.10 11.75 -5.97
CA ASN A 49 0.23 11.27 -7.34
C ASN A 49 1.48 11.85 -8.07
N ALA A 50 1.91 13.04 -7.72
CA ALA A 50 3.16 13.63 -8.21
C ALA A 50 4.37 13.35 -7.30
N GLY A 51 4.17 12.64 -6.19
CA GLY A 51 5.19 12.30 -5.21
C GLY A 51 5.16 13.16 -3.96
N ALA A 52 5.86 12.71 -2.91
CA ALA A 52 6.02 13.47 -1.68
C ALA A 52 7.38 13.21 -1.00
N ILE A 53 7.81 14.19 -0.23
CA ILE A 53 8.93 14.06 0.72
C ILE A 53 8.36 14.42 2.10
N ILE A 54 8.30 13.44 2.98
CA ILE A 54 7.78 13.56 4.35
C ILE A 54 8.91 13.23 5.30
N ASN A 55 9.42 14.21 6.03
CA ASN A 55 10.53 13.98 6.96
C ASN A 55 10.09 13.26 8.24
N GLY A 56 8.84 13.39 8.63
CA GLY A 56 8.23 12.70 9.78
C GLY A 56 7.52 11.41 9.39
N ASN A 57 6.54 11.03 10.20
CA ASN A 57 5.75 9.82 10.01
C ASN A 57 4.61 10.04 9.01
N PHE A 58 4.21 8.98 8.34
CA PHE A 58 3.00 8.95 7.53
C PHE A 58 1.96 8.02 8.15
N THR A 59 0.73 8.52 8.31
CA THR A 59 -0.41 7.73 8.77
C THR A 59 -1.57 7.87 7.79
N TYR A 60 -2.12 6.76 7.37
CA TYR A 60 -3.35 6.70 6.59
C TYR A 60 -4.37 5.78 7.26
N THR A 61 -5.59 6.27 7.43
CA THR A 61 -6.70 5.47 7.98
C THR A 61 -7.93 5.61 7.10
N ASN A 62 -8.44 4.46 6.64
CA ASN A 62 -9.69 4.37 5.89
C ASN A 62 -10.50 3.16 6.39
N ASN A 63 -11.68 3.43 6.96
CA ASN A 63 -12.62 2.42 7.46
C ASN A 63 -13.97 2.51 6.72
N THR A 64 -13.95 2.75 5.43
CA THR A 64 -15.17 2.97 4.63
C THR A 64 -15.13 2.22 3.31
N ALA A 65 -16.18 2.35 2.51
CA ALA A 65 -16.23 1.87 1.14
C ALA A 65 -15.40 2.70 0.15
N GLY A 66 -14.61 3.68 0.61
CA GLY A 66 -13.82 4.55 -0.26
C GLY A 66 -12.58 3.87 -0.83
N GLU A 67 -12.31 4.08 -2.11
CA GLU A 67 -11.12 3.58 -2.79
C GLU A 67 -9.87 4.41 -2.46
N THR A 68 -8.70 3.78 -2.60
CA THR A 68 -7.40 4.48 -2.49
C THR A 68 -6.93 5.07 -3.83
N GLY A 69 -7.86 5.38 -4.73
CA GLY A 69 -7.50 5.74 -6.10
C GLY A 69 -7.13 4.52 -6.95
N PHE A 70 -7.16 4.64 -8.24
CA PHE A 70 -6.86 3.54 -9.16
C PHE A 70 -5.37 3.17 -9.05
N GLY A 71 -5.06 2.34 -8.05
CA GLY A 71 -3.74 1.76 -7.84
C GLY A 71 -2.74 2.59 -7.03
N ASN A 72 -3.02 3.83 -6.63
CA ASN A 72 -1.99 4.66 -6.01
C ASN A 72 -2.49 5.48 -4.82
N LEU A 73 -2.43 4.90 -3.61
CA LEU A 73 -2.45 5.73 -2.40
C LEU A 73 -1.19 6.60 -2.34
N LEU A 74 -0.04 5.98 -2.55
CA LEU A 74 1.27 6.64 -2.52
C LEU A 74 2.03 6.34 -3.81
N TYR A 75 2.58 7.36 -4.44
CA TYR A 75 3.42 7.23 -5.62
C TYR A 75 4.66 8.10 -5.50
N LYS A 76 5.85 7.55 -5.77
CA LYS A 76 7.14 8.26 -5.68
C LYS A 76 7.31 9.02 -4.36
N THR A 77 7.01 8.40 -3.25
CA THR A 77 7.00 9.04 -1.93
C THR A 77 8.19 8.58 -1.11
N SER A 78 8.87 9.53 -0.45
CA SER A 78 9.91 9.26 0.54
C SER A 78 9.43 9.67 1.92
N ILE A 79 9.53 8.75 2.89
CA ILE A 79 9.10 8.96 4.28
C ILE A 79 10.31 8.76 5.19
N GLY A 80 10.68 9.81 5.92
CA GLY A 80 11.82 9.80 6.84
C GLY A 80 11.54 9.08 8.17
N GLY A 81 10.27 8.99 8.55
CA GLY A 81 9.80 8.31 9.75
C GLY A 81 9.12 6.97 9.46
N THR A 82 8.23 6.57 10.37
CA THR A 82 7.45 5.34 10.25
C THR A 82 6.27 5.50 9.30
N ILE A 83 5.85 4.39 8.71
CA ILE A 83 4.63 4.33 7.91
C ILE A 83 3.58 3.48 8.62
N ASN A 84 2.38 4.04 8.80
CA ASN A 84 1.25 3.32 9.35
C ASN A 84 0.05 3.48 8.41
N ILE A 85 -0.34 2.40 7.76
CA ILE A 85 -1.47 2.36 6.85
C ILE A 85 -2.49 1.35 7.37
N THR A 86 -3.71 1.82 7.59
CA THR A 86 -4.86 0.98 7.91
C THR A 86 -5.97 1.27 6.90
N ALA A 87 -6.20 0.34 5.99
CA ALA A 87 -7.25 0.41 4.99
C ALA A 87 -8.22 -0.77 5.19
N ASN A 88 -9.28 -0.52 5.94
CA ASN A 88 -10.33 -1.50 6.20
C ASN A 88 -11.57 -1.15 5.37
N PHE A 89 -11.75 -1.83 4.24
CA PHE A 89 -12.84 -1.56 3.33
C PHE A 89 -14.13 -2.26 3.78
N THR A 90 -15.22 -1.52 3.87
CA THR A 90 -16.56 -2.09 4.16
C THR A 90 -17.17 -2.75 2.93
N SER A 91 -16.72 -2.39 1.74
CA SER A 91 -16.96 -3.10 0.48
C SER A 91 -15.66 -3.19 -0.31
N PRO A 92 -15.52 -4.19 -1.21
CA PRO A 92 -14.27 -4.41 -1.92
C PRO A 92 -13.83 -3.22 -2.76
N ASN A 93 -12.64 -2.69 -2.47
CA ASN A 93 -12.03 -1.57 -3.17
C ASN A 93 -10.53 -1.81 -3.41
N ASN A 94 -9.94 -1.07 -4.32
CA ASN A 94 -8.54 -1.22 -4.66
C ASN A 94 -7.63 -0.50 -3.66
N PHE A 95 -6.46 -1.09 -3.44
CA PHE A 95 -5.39 -0.51 -2.66
C PHE A 95 -4.10 -0.50 -3.48
N GLY A 96 -3.30 0.56 -3.40
CA GLY A 96 -2.02 0.59 -4.10
C GLY A 96 -1.00 1.53 -3.49
N ILE A 97 0.26 1.08 -3.49
CA ILE A 97 1.45 1.87 -3.22
C ILE A 97 2.51 1.55 -4.27
N HIS A 98 3.19 2.58 -4.77
CA HIS A 98 4.19 2.40 -5.81
C HIS A 98 5.36 3.34 -5.62
N ARG A 99 6.59 2.82 -5.65
CA ARG A 99 7.83 3.59 -5.50
C ARG A 99 7.88 4.35 -4.18
N LEU A 100 7.43 3.70 -3.13
CA LEU A 100 7.48 4.18 -1.77
C LEU A 100 8.79 3.77 -1.13
N VAL A 101 9.45 4.70 -0.47
CA VAL A 101 10.65 4.46 0.33
C VAL A 101 10.44 5.02 1.71
N ASN A 102 10.50 4.18 2.75
CA ASN A 102 10.60 4.65 4.12
C ASN A 102 12.01 4.38 4.68
N GLN A 103 12.51 5.32 5.45
CA GLN A 103 13.90 5.33 5.90
C GLN A 103 14.07 4.84 7.33
N THR A 104 12.99 4.66 8.05
CA THR A 104 13.00 4.23 9.45
C THR A 104 12.25 2.92 9.59
N ASN A 105 12.91 1.95 10.23
CA ASN A 105 12.27 0.68 10.55
C ASN A 105 11.14 0.88 11.56
N GLY A 106 10.01 0.29 11.29
CA GLY A 106 8.83 0.34 12.14
C GLY A 106 7.57 0.74 11.38
N GLY A 107 6.44 0.70 12.08
CA GLY A 107 5.14 0.89 11.48
C GLY A 107 4.61 -0.37 10.79
N SER A 108 3.42 -0.25 10.23
CA SER A 108 2.75 -1.38 9.60
C SER A 108 1.81 -0.94 8.48
N ILE A 109 1.57 -1.86 7.56
CA ILE A 109 0.55 -1.73 6.54
C ILE A 109 -0.48 -2.83 6.76
N THR A 110 -1.72 -2.46 7.01
CA THR A 110 -2.84 -3.40 7.15
C THR A 110 -3.95 -3.02 6.19
N VAL A 111 -4.27 -3.94 5.30
CA VAL A 111 -5.34 -3.80 4.31
C VAL A 111 -6.30 -4.96 4.46
N THR A 112 -7.58 -4.67 4.65
CA THR A 112 -8.61 -5.70 4.78
C THR A 112 -9.72 -5.52 3.76
N ASN A 113 -10.26 -6.63 3.24
CA ASN A 113 -11.37 -6.65 2.28
C ASN A 113 -11.10 -5.89 0.97
N SER A 114 -9.85 -5.81 0.53
CA SER A 114 -9.55 -5.18 -0.75
C SER A 114 -10.09 -6.00 -1.93
N ARG A 115 -10.54 -5.33 -2.98
CA ARG A 115 -10.90 -5.95 -4.26
C ARG A 115 -9.66 -6.38 -5.06
N GLY A 116 -8.64 -5.56 -5.02
CA GLY A 116 -7.34 -5.79 -5.59
C GLY A 116 -6.29 -5.00 -4.83
N PHE A 117 -5.02 -5.36 -5.01
CA PHE A 117 -3.93 -4.60 -4.43
C PHE A 117 -2.77 -4.49 -5.42
N SER A 118 -1.97 -3.45 -5.22
CA SER A 118 -0.77 -3.20 -6.02
C SER A 118 0.31 -2.60 -5.14
N VAL A 119 1.37 -3.37 -4.90
CA VAL A 119 2.54 -2.98 -4.12
C VAL A 119 3.74 -3.19 -5.02
N GLN A 120 4.37 -2.10 -5.50
CA GLN A 120 5.33 -2.22 -6.59
C GLN A 120 6.50 -1.25 -6.48
N ASN A 121 7.71 -1.81 -6.65
CA ASN A 121 8.97 -1.06 -6.65
C ASN A 121 9.19 -0.27 -5.35
N ASP A 122 8.85 -0.90 -4.23
CA ASP A 122 8.87 -0.28 -2.92
C ASP A 122 10.08 -0.75 -2.10
N THR A 123 10.62 0.15 -1.26
CA THR A 123 11.57 -0.19 -0.21
C THR A 123 10.92 0.10 1.14
N LEU A 124 10.53 -0.95 1.85
CA LEU A 124 9.66 -0.87 3.02
C LEU A 124 10.34 -1.47 4.25
N LEU A 125 10.71 -0.62 5.17
CA LEU A 125 11.25 -1.01 6.48
C LEU A 125 10.09 -1.10 7.49
N LEU A 126 9.37 -2.20 7.49
CA LEU A 126 8.14 -2.41 8.27
C LEU A 126 8.36 -3.41 9.41
N THR A 127 7.48 -3.37 10.40
CA THR A 127 7.28 -4.48 11.33
C THR A 127 6.45 -5.58 10.66
N ALA A 128 5.37 -5.20 9.99
CA ALA A 128 4.52 -6.14 9.26
C ALA A 128 3.75 -5.47 8.11
N MET A 129 3.46 -6.27 7.08
CA MET A 129 2.48 -5.97 6.05
C MET A 129 1.44 -7.08 6.04
N ASN A 130 0.17 -6.72 6.22
CA ASN A 130 -0.96 -7.66 6.22
C ASN A 130 -1.97 -7.22 5.16
N ILE A 131 -2.23 -8.08 4.19
CA ILE A 131 -3.29 -7.91 3.18
C ILE A 131 -4.22 -9.10 3.35
N THR A 132 -5.35 -8.89 4.02
CA THR A 132 -6.27 -9.95 4.43
C THR A 132 -7.67 -9.74 3.85
N GLY A 133 -8.40 -10.82 3.64
CA GLY A 133 -9.73 -10.77 3.05
C GLY A 133 -9.73 -10.21 1.62
N TYR A 134 -8.65 -10.39 0.89
CA TYR A 134 -8.56 -10.02 -0.51
C TYR A 134 -9.56 -10.83 -1.34
N ARG A 135 -10.46 -10.15 -2.03
CA ARG A 135 -11.61 -10.80 -2.68
C ARG A 135 -11.44 -11.08 -4.17
N GLY A 136 -10.28 -10.80 -4.74
CA GLY A 136 -9.94 -11.24 -6.10
C GLY A 136 -10.81 -10.68 -7.22
N GLY A 137 -11.50 -9.57 -7.01
CA GLY A 137 -12.26 -8.89 -8.08
C GLY A 137 -11.37 -8.13 -9.08
N GLN A 138 -10.09 -8.05 -8.79
CA GLN A 138 -9.01 -7.55 -9.65
C GLN A 138 -7.71 -8.25 -9.27
N TYR A 139 -6.66 -8.04 -10.08
CA TYR A 139 -5.35 -8.63 -9.82
C TYR A 139 -4.72 -8.11 -8.52
N GLY A 140 -4.01 -8.99 -7.81
CA GLY A 140 -3.05 -8.64 -6.79
C GLY A 140 -1.64 -8.55 -7.41
N TYR A 141 -0.99 -7.41 -7.29
CA TYR A 141 0.37 -7.20 -7.79
C TYR A 141 1.34 -6.92 -6.66
N PHE A 142 2.38 -7.74 -6.55
CA PHE A 142 3.43 -7.63 -5.55
C PHE A 142 4.78 -7.79 -6.25
N TYR A 143 5.34 -6.67 -6.75
CA TYR A 143 6.48 -6.69 -7.68
C TYR A 143 7.64 -5.82 -7.24
N ASN A 144 8.87 -6.37 -7.38
CA ASN A 144 10.12 -5.63 -7.20
C ASN A 144 10.18 -4.89 -5.86
N ASN A 145 9.76 -5.53 -4.79
CA ASN A 145 9.76 -4.92 -3.46
C ASN A 145 10.95 -5.42 -2.66
N ASP A 146 11.53 -4.52 -1.86
CA ASP A 146 12.50 -4.84 -0.80
C ASP A 146 11.84 -4.55 0.54
N ILE A 147 11.48 -5.59 1.28
CA ILE A 147 10.68 -5.48 2.50
C ILE A 147 11.44 -6.08 3.68
N THR A 148 11.68 -5.25 4.69
CA THR A 148 12.03 -5.72 6.03
C THR A 148 10.76 -5.88 6.84
N GLY A 149 10.59 -7.02 7.50
CA GLY A 149 9.39 -7.35 8.28
C GLY A 149 8.57 -8.48 7.69
N ASN A 150 7.55 -8.89 8.43
CA ASN A 150 6.70 -9.99 8.02
C ASN A 150 5.70 -9.56 6.94
N VAL A 151 5.44 -10.46 6.00
CA VAL A 151 4.42 -10.26 4.95
C VAL A 151 3.37 -11.36 5.09
N ASN A 152 2.12 -10.97 5.19
CA ASN A 152 0.98 -11.87 5.21
C ASN A 152 -0.01 -11.44 4.11
N ILE A 153 -0.30 -12.34 3.20
CA ILE A 153 -1.29 -12.16 2.14
C ILE A 153 -2.31 -13.30 2.29
N ASP A 154 -3.53 -12.95 2.67
CA ASP A 154 -4.63 -13.89 2.84
C ASP A 154 -5.77 -13.54 1.87
N ASN A 155 -6.08 -14.50 1.02
CA ASN A 155 -7.08 -14.39 -0.02
C ASN A 155 -8.42 -14.99 0.49
N ASP A 156 -9.52 -14.23 0.37
CA ASP A 156 -10.86 -14.67 0.80
C ASP A 156 -11.49 -15.66 -0.21
N VAL A 157 -12.08 -16.71 0.33
CA VAL A 157 -12.78 -17.80 -0.39
C VAL A 157 -13.95 -17.38 -1.26
N SER A 158 -14.49 -16.19 -1.07
CA SER A 158 -15.83 -15.86 -1.56
C SER A 158 -15.91 -15.43 -3.02
N TYR A 159 -14.77 -15.35 -3.72
CA TYR A 159 -14.78 -14.87 -5.10
C TYR A 159 -14.20 -15.87 -6.09
N SER A 160 -15.05 -16.34 -7.00
CA SER A 160 -14.68 -17.31 -8.06
C SER A 160 -14.18 -16.66 -9.37
N GLY A 161 -13.84 -15.39 -9.36
CA GLY A 161 -13.31 -14.69 -10.53
C GLY A 161 -11.88 -15.12 -10.86
N GLY A 162 -11.56 -15.33 -12.13
CA GLY A 162 -10.26 -15.83 -12.61
C GLY A 162 -9.09 -14.83 -12.52
N TYR A 163 -8.99 -14.07 -11.44
CA TYR A 163 -7.92 -13.11 -11.22
C TYR A 163 -6.79 -13.73 -10.39
N TYR A 164 -5.56 -13.33 -10.68
CA TYR A 164 -4.36 -13.90 -10.08
C TYR A 164 -3.71 -12.93 -9.09
N THR A 165 -3.09 -13.48 -8.07
CA THR A 165 -2.10 -12.77 -7.26
C THR A 165 -0.71 -13.09 -7.80
N TYR A 166 0.01 -12.07 -8.21
CA TYR A 166 1.35 -12.19 -8.76
C TYR A 166 2.39 -11.74 -7.73
N LEU A 167 3.35 -12.62 -7.44
CA LEU A 167 4.52 -12.28 -6.64
C LEU A 167 5.75 -12.40 -7.54
N ARG A 168 6.47 -11.29 -7.77
CA ARG A 168 7.63 -11.26 -8.67
C ARG A 168 8.76 -10.43 -8.11
N SER A 169 9.98 -10.96 -8.20
CA SER A 169 11.22 -10.21 -7.95
C SER A 169 11.23 -9.48 -6.61
N ASN A 170 10.64 -10.06 -5.57
CA ASN A 170 10.61 -9.46 -4.24
C ASN A 170 11.78 -9.98 -3.40
N ILE A 171 12.31 -9.12 -2.53
CA ILE A 171 13.21 -9.49 -1.44
C ILE A 171 12.44 -9.26 -0.15
N ILE A 172 12.18 -10.33 0.62
CA ILE A 172 11.45 -10.23 1.89
C ILE A 172 12.35 -10.75 3.00
N ASN A 173 12.78 -9.82 3.86
CA ASN A 173 13.60 -10.11 5.03
C ASN A 173 12.71 -10.23 6.28
N GLY A 174 11.89 -11.25 6.30
CA GLY A 174 10.95 -11.57 7.36
C GLY A 174 10.16 -12.82 6.99
N ASN A 175 9.26 -13.26 7.85
CA ASN A 175 8.40 -14.40 7.54
C ASN A 175 7.35 -14.00 6.50
N THR A 176 7.09 -14.89 5.56
CA THR A 176 6.09 -14.72 4.53
C THR A 176 5.01 -15.78 4.68
N SER A 177 3.77 -15.35 4.81
CA SER A 177 2.60 -16.24 4.85
C SER A 177 1.66 -15.90 3.71
N ILE A 178 1.27 -16.90 2.94
CA ILE A 178 0.35 -16.74 1.82
C ILE A 178 -0.74 -17.81 1.94
N ALA A 179 -1.93 -17.37 2.37
CA ALA A 179 -3.10 -18.22 2.44
C ALA A 179 -3.96 -18.00 1.18
N ASN A 180 -4.20 -19.08 0.45
CA ASN A 180 -5.07 -19.06 -0.72
C ASN A 180 -6.31 -19.90 -0.46
N ASN A 181 -7.39 -19.25 -0.10
CA ASN A 181 -8.63 -19.92 0.23
C ASN A 181 -9.64 -19.96 -0.93
N GLY A 182 -9.33 -19.52 -2.14
CA GLY A 182 -10.36 -19.54 -3.16
C GLY A 182 -10.04 -19.16 -4.58
N SER A 183 -9.02 -18.42 -4.90
CA SER A 183 -8.70 -18.04 -6.27
C SER A 183 -7.27 -18.40 -6.67
N ASN A 184 -6.95 -18.25 -7.94
CA ASN A 184 -5.63 -18.62 -8.44
C ASN A 184 -4.54 -17.71 -7.88
N VAL A 185 -3.52 -18.28 -7.27
CA VAL A 185 -2.29 -17.59 -6.91
C VAL A 185 -1.19 -18.06 -7.84
N LEU A 186 -0.55 -17.14 -8.53
CA LEU A 186 0.72 -17.39 -9.20
C LEU A 186 1.84 -16.97 -8.26
N PHE A 187 2.32 -17.95 -7.53
CA PHE A 187 3.44 -17.79 -6.64
C PHE A 187 4.73 -17.90 -7.46
N ASP A 188 5.63 -16.95 -7.26
CA ASP A 188 6.94 -16.92 -7.91
C ASP A 188 6.90 -16.93 -9.45
N ALA A 189 5.85 -16.33 -10.01
CA ALA A 189 5.65 -16.24 -11.44
C ALA A 189 6.56 -15.16 -12.06
N ASP A 190 7.84 -15.43 -12.18
CA ASP A 190 8.75 -14.55 -12.91
C ASP A 190 9.04 -15.08 -14.30
N GLN A 191 8.76 -14.26 -15.32
CA GLN A 191 9.11 -14.54 -16.71
C GLN A 191 10.56 -14.18 -17.04
N ALA A 192 11.25 -13.44 -16.16
CA ALA A 192 12.56 -12.84 -16.42
C ALA A 192 13.73 -13.50 -15.65
N GLY A 193 13.50 -14.52 -14.87
CA GLY A 193 14.56 -15.26 -14.17
C GLY A 193 15.09 -14.60 -12.89
N THR A 194 14.44 -13.56 -12.40
CA THR A 194 14.72 -12.91 -11.10
C THR A 194 13.61 -13.27 -10.12
N GLY A 195 13.61 -14.50 -9.61
CA GLY A 195 12.61 -14.99 -8.67
C GLY A 195 12.54 -14.20 -7.36
N ASN A 196 11.53 -14.48 -6.54
CA ASN A 196 11.45 -13.91 -5.21
C ASN A 196 12.55 -14.48 -4.31
N LYS A 197 13.06 -13.64 -3.41
CA LYS A 197 14.03 -14.04 -2.39
C LYS A 197 13.42 -13.88 -1.01
N TYR A 198 13.22 -14.99 -0.34
CA TYR A 198 12.69 -15.05 1.03
C TYR A 198 13.84 -15.35 1.98
N LEU A 199 14.05 -14.50 2.98
CA LEU A 199 15.12 -14.64 3.97
C LEU A 199 14.60 -15.20 5.31
N GLY A 200 13.27 -15.27 5.48
CA GLY A 200 12.58 -15.89 6.59
C GLY A 200 11.81 -17.15 6.19
N ASN A 201 10.96 -17.63 7.08
CA ASN A 201 10.11 -18.77 6.82
C ASN A 201 9.01 -18.42 5.82
N VAL A 202 8.65 -19.37 4.95
CA VAL A 202 7.52 -19.27 4.02
C VAL A 202 6.49 -20.33 4.38
N THR A 203 5.24 -19.93 4.55
CA THR A 203 4.12 -20.82 4.89
C THR A 203 2.92 -20.55 4.01
#